data_82c7cfca54068cec3106952ca0370cb5
#
_entry.id   82c7cfca54068cec3106952ca0370cb5
#
_cell.length_a   1.000
_cell.length_b   1.000
_cell.length_c   1.000
_cell.angle_alpha   90.00
_cell.angle_beta   90.00
_cell.angle_gamma   90.00
#
_symmetry.space_group_name_H-M   'P 1'
#
loop_
_entity.id
_entity.type
_entity.pdbx_description
1 polymer ?
#
loop_
_entity_poly.entity_id
_entity_poly.type
_entity_poly.pdbx_seq_one_letter_code
_entity_poly.pdbx_strand_id
1 'polypeptide(L)'
;GDVLIEKGLITQEQLEKALSEQKEKGTLLGETLVNLGYVSQDNIIDILTEQLGVEYVDLRKYEIEEDAVHLISEPIARKYRLIPIAISKKAANVLIVAMADPMDIMAIDDVSIVTNMQVEPVLSTSEAIEFFLDKAFGKQQASAIAEQFKKEQGEVAVEEDAEEASRKEDIENSPIVQLVKNIIEQAARQRTSDIRIEPVRIAGNVLQ
;
A
#
# COMPACT_ATOMS: atom_id res chain seq x y z
N GLY A 1 -6.01 -23.37 9.50
CA GLY A 1 -4.97 -24.43 9.45
C GLY A 1 -5.57 -25.80 9.21
N ASP A 2 -6.59 -26.16 10.00
CA ASP A 2 -7.17 -27.50 10.01
C ASP A 2 -7.72 -27.93 8.65
N VAL A 3 -8.38 -27.01 7.93
CA VAL A 3 -8.90 -27.30 6.59
C VAL A 3 -7.80 -27.63 5.57
N LEU A 4 -6.63 -27.02 5.70
CA LEU A 4 -5.47 -27.35 4.85
C LEU A 4 -4.98 -28.78 5.10
N ILE A 5 -5.03 -29.22 6.36
CA ILE A 5 -4.71 -30.60 6.75
C ILE A 5 -5.78 -31.56 6.24
N GLU A 6 -7.05 -31.25 6.45
CA GLU A 6 -8.20 -32.08 5.97
C GLU A 6 -8.18 -32.25 4.44
N LYS A 7 -7.81 -31.20 3.70
CA LYS A 7 -7.62 -31.27 2.24
C LYS A 7 -6.29 -31.93 1.83
N GLY A 8 -5.45 -32.34 2.80
CA GLY A 8 -4.18 -33.03 2.55
C GLY A 8 -3.10 -32.13 1.89
N LEU A 9 -3.23 -30.81 2.00
CA LEU A 9 -2.30 -29.85 1.40
C LEU A 9 -1.08 -29.61 2.26
N ILE A 10 -1.20 -29.76 3.59
CA ILE A 10 -0.11 -29.67 4.54
C ILE A 10 -0.19 -30.76 5.61
N THR A 11 0.91 -31.06 6.24
CA THR A 11 0.98 -31.92 7.42
C THR A 11 0.85 -31.11 8.72
N GLN A 12 0.58 -31.82 9.84
CA GLN A 12 0.55 -31.20 11.16
C GLN A 12 1.89 -30.51 11.51
N GLU A 13 3.02 -31.15 11.17
CA GLU A 13 4.36 -30.59 11.42
C GLU A 13 4.60 -29.30 10.64
N GLN A 14 4.13 -29.25 9.37
CA GLN A 14 4.23 -28.06 8.54
C GLN A 14 3.38 -26.91 9.09
N LEU A 15 2.19 -27.22 9.61
CA LEU A 15 1.35 -26.22 10.27
C LEU A 15 2.01 -25.65 11.52
N GLU A 16 2.55 -26.50 12.40
CA GLU A 16 3.23 -26.07 13.63
C GLU A 16 4.43 -25.17 13.34
N LYS A 17 5.23 -25.53 12.32
CA LYS A 17 6.35 -24.71 11.88
C LYS A 17 5.90 -23.36 11.32
N ALA A 18 4.85 -23.36 10.50
CA ALA A 18 4.30 -22.11 9.95
C ALA A 18 3.72 -21.21 11.06
N LEU A 19 3.05 -21.77 12.06
CA LEU A 19 2.54 -21.01 13.21
C LEU A 19 3.65 -20.38 14.05
N SER A 20 4.78 -21.07 14.20
CA SER A 20 5.95 -20.52 14.90
C SER A 20 6.54 -19.33 14.14
N GLU A 21 6.72 -19.49 12.84
CA GLU A 21 7.27 -18.44 11.99
C GLU A 21 6.32 -17.24 11.83
N GLN A 22 5.01 -17.50 11.77
CA GLN A 22 3.98 -16.47 11.80
C GLN A 22 4.09 -15.57 13.03
N LYS A 23 4.30 -16.15 14.21
CA LYS A 23 4.45 -15.39 15.47
C LYS A 23 5.69 -14.52 15.49
N GLU A 24 6.77 -14.97 14.86
CA GLU A 24 8.02 -14.21 14.79
C GLU A 24 7.93 -13.04 13.81
N LYS A 25 7.29 -13.26 12.65
CA LYS A 25 7.24 -12.29 11.54
C LYS A 25 5.99 -11.42 11.52
N GLY A 26 4.94 -11.78 12.26
CA GLY A 26 3.65 -11.06 12.25
C GLY A 26 2.93 -11.12 10.89
N THR A 27 3.18 -12.15 10.08
CA THR A 27 2.55 -12.38 8.78
C THR A 27 1.26 -13.18 8.92
N LEU A 28 0.45 -13.24 7.86
CA LEU A 28 -0.72 -14.12 7.84
C LEU A 28 -0.28 -15.58 7.67
N LEU A 29 -1.02 -16.52 8.26
CA LEU A 29 -0.69 -17.96 8.19
C LEU A 29 -0.61 -18.46 6.74
N GLY A 30 -1.56 -18.03 5.89
CA GLY A 30 -1.56 -18.37 4.47
C GLY A 30 -0.30 -17.90 3.76
N GLU A 31 0.12 -16.66 3.98
CA GLU A 31 1.38 -16.10 3.47
C GLU A 31 2.60 -16.89 3.95
N THR A 32 2.63 -17.20 5.25
CA THR A 32 3.75 -17.97 5.82
C THR A 32 3.87 -19.35 5.17
N LEU A 33 2.75 -20.03 4.97
CA LEU A 33 2.72 -21.34 4.30
C LEU A 33 3.19 -21.29 2.85
N VAL A 34 2.81 -20.23 2.11
CA VAL A 34 3.28 -19.99 0.73
C VAL A 34 4.77 -19.68 0.72
N ASN A 35 5.25 -18.81 1.60
CA ASN A 35 6.67 -18.45 1.71
C ASN A 35 7.57 -19.64 2.08
N LEU A 36 7.05 -20.57 2.89
CA LEU A 36 7.73 -21.83 3.22
C LEU A 36 7.64 -22.87 2.07
N GLY A 37 6.89 -22.57 1.01
CA GLY A 37 6.72 -23.47 -0.14
C GLY A 37 5.87 -24.71 0.16
N TYR A 38 5.06 -24.69 1.23
CA TYR A 38 4.21 -25.82 1.60
C TYR A 38 2.92 -25.89 0.79
N VAL A 39 2.40 -24.72 0.36
CA VAL A 39 1.21 -24.61 -0.48
C VAL A 39 1.41 -23.53 -1.53
N SER A 40 0.66 -23.61 -2.63
CA SER A 40 0.62 -22.53 -3.62
C SER A 40 -0.31 -21.41 -3.16
N GLN A 41 -0.08 -20.21 -3.68
CA GLN A 41 -0.95 -19.05 -3.42
C GLN A 41 -2.38 -19.30 -3.90
N ASP A 42 -2.55 -19.95 -5.05
CA ASP A 42 -3.85 -20.29 -5.60
C ASP A 42 -4.66 -21.22 -4.66
N ASN A 43 -3.99 -22.19 -4.05
CA ASN A 43 -4.64 -23.08 -3.07
C ASN A 43 -5.14 -22.32 -1.84
N ILE A 44 -4.38 -21.32 -1.36
CA ILE A 44 -4.81 -20.47 -0.24
C ILE A 44 -6.02 -19.63 -0.65
N ILE A 45 -5.98 -19.01 -1.83
CA ILE A 45 -7.09 -18.19 -2.37
C ILE A 45 -8.35 -19.05 -2.48
N ASP A 46 -8.27 -20.20 -3.11
CA ASP A 46 -9.41 -21.12 -3.30
C ASP A 46 -10.05 -21.50 -1.97
N ILE A 47 -9.24 -21.85 -0.98
CA ILE A 47 -9.74 -22.23 0.35
C ILE A 47 -10.38 -21.05 1.06
N LEU A 48 -9.76 -19.87 1.03
CA LEU A 48 -10.31 -18.71 1.70
C LEU A 48 -11.61 -18.24 1.04
N THR A 49 -11.68 -18.22 -0.27
CA THR A 49 -12.92 -17.86 -0.99
C THR A 49 -14.06 -18.86 -0.72
N GLU A 50 -13.75 -20.17 -0.71
CA GLU A 50 -14.72 -21.20 -0.40
C GLU A 50 -15.23 -21.12 1.05
N GLN A 51 -14.33 -20.87 2.01
CA GLN A 51 -14.67 -20.80 3.43
C GLN A 51 -15.40 -19.52 3.84
N LEU A 52 -14.94 -18.39 3.31
CA LEU A 52 -15.43 -17.07 3.73
C LEU A 52 -16.61 -16.60 2.87
N GLY A 53 -16.81 -17.20 1.71
CA GLY A 53 -17.83 -16.76 0.75
C GLY A 53 -17.53 -15.36 0.17
N VAL A 54 -16.27 -14.91 0.23
CA VAL A 54 -15.81 -13.63 -0.32
C VAL A 54 -15.25 -13.82 -1.71
N GLU A 55 -15.38 -12.81 -2.55
CA GLU A 55 -14.81 -12.82 -3.90
C GLU A 55 -13.30 -12.53 -3.84
N TYR A 56 -12.50 -13.22 -4.67
CA TYR A 56 -11.11 -12.88 -4.89
C TYR A 56 -10.98 -11.91 -6.05
N VAL A 57 -10.20 -10.85 -5.84
CA VAL A 57 -9.91 -9.82 -6.84
C VAL A 57 -8.41 -9.75 -7.10
N ASP A 58 -8.01 -10.02 -8.34
CA ASP A 58 -6.64 -9.75 -8.81
C ASP A 58 -6.52 -8.26 -9.14
N LEU A 59 -5.92 -7.49 -8.22
CA LEU A 59 -5.76 -6.04 -8.36
C LEU A 59 -4.98 -5.63 -9.61
N ARG A 60 -4.16 -6.52 -10.18
CA ARG A 60 -3.42 -6.23 -11.42
C ARG A 60 -4.31 -6.16 -12.65
N LYS A 61 -5.49 -6.78 -12.57
CA LYS A 61 -6.50 -6.83 -13.65
C LYS A 61 -7.73 -5.97 -13.36
N TYR A 62 -7.80 -5.41 -12.15
CA TYR A 62 -8.92 -4.60 -11.69
C TYR A 62 -8.64 -3.12 -11.92
N GLU A 63 -9.63 -2.38 -12.41
CA GLU A 63 -9.54 -0.92 -12.53
C GLU A 63 -9.88 -0.27 -11.19
N ILE A 64 -8.85 0.20 -10.48
CA ILE A 64 -9.00 0.83 -9.17
C ILE A 64 -9.43 2.28 -9.36
N GLU A 65 -10.52 2.68 -8.71
CA GLU A 65 -11.02 4.05 -8.70
C GLU A 65 -10.17 4.89 -7.75
N GLU A 66 -9.45 5.91 -8.26
CA GLU A 66 -8.58 6.77 -7.43
C GLU A 66 -9.37 7.48 -6.31
N ASP A 67 -10.59 7.91 -6.59
CA ASP A 67 -11.47 8.54 -5.59
C ASP A 67 -11.78 7.60 -4.42
N ALA A 68 -11.94 6.30 -4.67
CA ALA A 68 -12.17 5.32 -3.61
C ALA A 68 -10.93 5.13 -2.73
N VAL A 69 -9.74 5.07 -3.32
CA VAL A 69 -8.48 4.89 -2.58
C VAL A 69 -8.26 6.00 -1.56
N HIS A 70 -8.59 7.23 -1.92
CA HIS A 70 -8.36 8.40 -1.08
C HIS A 70 -9.42 8.64 0.02
N LEU A 71 -10.43 7.76 0.12
CA LEU A 71 -11.39 7.81 1.24
C LEU A 71 -10.76 7.39 2.57
N ILE A 72 -9.64 6.69 2.54
CA ILE A 72 -8.89 6.31 3.74
C ILE A 72 -7.45 6.85 3.68
N SER A 73 -6.84 7.02 4.85
CA SER A 73 -5.45 7.45 4.92
C SER A 73 -4.48 6.28 4.72
N GLU A 74 -3.29 6.57 4.20
CA GLU A 74 -2.22 5.59 4.02
C GLU A 74 -1.90 4.78 5.29
N PRO A 75 -1.78 5.40 6.51
CA PRO A 75 -1.52 4.65 7.72
C PRO A 75 -2.57 3.58 8.05
N ILE A 76 -3.85 3.86 7.81
CA ILE A 76 -4.94 2.88 8.01
C ILE A 76 -4.83 1.77 6.98
N ALA A 77 -4.63 2.12 5.70
CA ALA A 77 -4.49 1.17 4.61
C ALA A 77 -3.33 0.18 4.84
N ARG A 78 -2.18 0.68 5.28
CA ARG A 78 -1.00 -0.14 5.57
C ARG A 78 -1.15 -0.96 6.85
N LYS A 79 -1.71 -0.37 7.92
CA LYS A 79 -1.94 -1.07 9.20
C LYS A 79 -2.74 -2.35 9.00
N TYR A 80 -3.80 -2.27 8.21
CA TYR A 80 -4.74 -3.38 7.99
C TYR A 80 -4.51 -4.14 6.69
N ARG A 81 -3.48 -3.77 5.89
CA ARG A 81 -3.18 -4.36 4.58
C ARG A 81 -4.42 -4.43 3.70
N LEU A 82 -5.03 -3.28 3.46
CA LEU A 82 -6.23 -3.14 2.66
C LEU A 82 -6.14 -1.94 1.74
N ILE A 83 -6.91 -1.96 0.66
CA ILE A 83 -7.06 -0.85 -0.27
C ILE A 83 -8.50 -0.78 -0.76
N PRO A 84 -9.18 0.38 -0.63
CA PRO A 84 -10.45 0.60 -1.31
C PRO A 84 -10.24 0.60 -2.82
N ILE A 85 -11.09 -0.10 -3.54
CA ILE A 85 -10.93 -0.27 -4.99
C ILE A 85 -12.04 0.36 -5.81
N ALA A 86 -13.24 0.46 -5.27
CA ALA A 86 -14.37 1.09 -5.96
C ALA A 86 -15.52 1.42 -4.99
N ILE A 87 -16.39 2.34 -5.40
CA ILE A 87 -17.70 2.50 -4.78
C ILE A 87 -18.70 1.64 -5.54
N SER A 88 -19.49 0.85 -4.83
CA SER A 88 -20.43 -0.09 -5.44
C SER A 88 -21.46 0.64 -6.32
N LYS A 89 -21.55 0.25 -7.59
CA LYS A 89 -22.56 0.79 -8.52
C LYS A 89 -23.98 0.32 -8.18
N LYS A 90 -24.12 -0.73 -7.35
CA LYS A 90 -25.40 -1.30 -6.95
C LYS A 90 -25.99 -0.61 -5.71
N ALA A 91 -25.15 -0.02 -4.87
CA ALA A 91 -25.54 0.65 -3.64
C ALA A 91 -24.59 1.82 -3.37
N ALA A 92 -25.10 3.04 -3.42
CA ALA A 92 -24.33 4.29 -3.36
C ALA A 92 -23.52 4.51 -2.06
N ASN A 93 -23.75 3.69 -1.01
CA ASN A 93 -23.08 3.81 0.28
C ASN A 93 -22.28 2.56 0.64
N VAL A 94 -21.82 1.80 -0.37
CA VAL A 94 -21.00 0.59 -0.17
C VAL A 94 -19.65 0.78 -0.82
N LEU A 95 -18.60 0.66 -0.02
CA LEU A 95 -17.20 0.73 -0.43
C LEU A 95 -16.65 -0.69 -0.58
N ILE A 96 -16.18 -1.04 -1.77
CA ILE A 96 -15.52 -2.32 -2.03
C ILE A 96 -14.06 -2.18 -1.62
N VAL A 97 -13.61 -3.02 -0.69
CA VAL A 97 -12.27 -2.95 -0.10
C VAL A 97 -11.55 -4.28 -0.31
N ALA A 98 -10.44 -4.24 -1.04
CA ALA A 98 -9.56 -5.38 -1.16
C ALA A 98 -8.71 -5.52 0.10
N MET A 99 -8.77 -6.68 0.73
CA MET A 99 -8.14 -6.97 2.00
C MET A 99 -7.30 -8.25 1.92
N ALA A 100 -6.16 -8.26 2.61
CA ALA A 100 -5.36 -9.47 2.79
C ALA A 100 -6.02 -10.44 3.77
N ASP A 101 -6.76 -9.89 4.75
CA ASP A 101 -7.57 -10.66 5.71
C ASP A 101 -9.01 -10.09 5.75
N PRO A 102 -9.95 -10.66 4.98
CA PRO A 102 -11.35 -10.25 5.01
C PRO A 102 -12.08 -10.58 6.32
N MET A 103 -11.43 -11.30 7.25
CA MET A 103 -11.96 -11.63 8.57
C MET A 103 -11.59 -10.60 9.65
N ASP A 104 -10.77 -9.62 9.33
CA ASP A 104 -10.42 -8.56 10.28
C ASP A 104 -11.58 -7.57 10.44
N ILE A 105 -12.48 -7.91 11.39
CA ILE A 105 -13.66 -7.10 11.71
C ILE A 105 -13.26 -5.70 12.18
N MET A 106 -12.13 -5.56 12.90
CA MET A 106 -11.67 -4.24 13.36
C MET A 106 -11.26 -3.34 12.20
N ALA A 107 -10.64 -3.93 11.18
CA ALA A 107 -10.30 -3.20 9.97
C ALA A 107 -11.56 -2.72 9.22
N ILE A 108 -12.56 -3.61 9.10
CA ILE A 108 -13.84 -3.30 8.46
C ILE A 108 -14.57 -2.19 9.21
N ASP A 109 -14.64 -2.27 10.53
CA ASP A 109 -15.29 -1.27 11.37
C ASP A 109 -14.56 0.09 11.30
N ASP A 110 -13.23 0.11 11.42
CA ASP A 110 -12.44 1.34 11.32
C ASP A 110 -12.64 2.03 9.96
N VAL A 111 -12.62 1.26 8.86
CA VAL A 111 -12.87 1.80 7.52
C VAL A 111 -14.30 2.33 7.40
N SER A 112 -15.28 1.58 7.91
CA SER A 112 -16.69 2.01 7.88
C SER A 112 -16.93 3.31 8.66
N ILE A 113 -16.29 3.46 9.82
CA ILE A 113 -16.38 4.68 10.65
C ILE A 113 -15.74 5.87 9.93
N VAL A 114 -14.54 5.70 9.37
CA VAL A 114 -13.79 6.79 8.72
C VAL A 114 -14.49 7.26 7.44
N THR A 115 -15.04 6.32 6.66
CA THR A 115 -15.66 6.63 5.36
C THR A 115 -17.15 6.93 5.47
N ASN A 116 -17.77 6.58 6.60
CA ASN A 116 -19.22 6.58 6.79
C ASN A 116 -19.97 5.75 5.73
N MET A 117 -19.34 4.68 5.25
CA MET A 117 -19.86 3.76 4.23
C MET A 117 -19.89 2.33 4.77
N GLN A 118 -20.75 1.50 4.19
CA GLN A 118 -20.69 0.05 4.42
C GLN A 118 -19.49 -0.53 3.65
N VAL A 119 -18.76 -1.43 4.27
CA VAL A 119 -17.61 -2.09 3.65
C VAL A 119 -18.03 -3.44 3.10
N GLU A 120 -17.76 -3.66 1.82
CA GLU A 120 -17.84 -4.96 1.16
C GLU A 120 -16.41 -5.49 0.99
N PRO A 121 -15.95 -6.43 1.85
CA PRO A 121 -14.61 -6.95 1.77
C PRO A 121 -14.48 -7.94 0.61
N VAL A 122 -13.39 -7.80 -0.15
CA VAL A 122 -12.97 -8.79 -1.15
C VAL A 122 -11.55 -9.24 -0.84
N LEU A 123 -11.23 -10.50 -1.14
CA LEU A 123 -9.91 -11.05 -0.89
C LEU A 123 -8.92 -10.57 -1.97
N SER A 124 -7.74 -10.14 -1.55
CA SER A 124 -6.61 -9.94 -2.45
C SER A 124 -5.29 -10.31 -1.77
N THR A 125 -4.21 -10.40 -2.53
CA THR A 125 -2.91 -10.76 -1.98
C THR A 125 -2.23 -9.56 -1.33
N SER A 126 -1.52 -9.77 -0.22
CA SER A 126 -0.77 -8.70 0.46
C SER A 126 0.23 -8.02 -0.46
N GLU A 127 0.94 -8.79 -1.31
CA GLU A 127 1.87 -8.23 -2.30
C GLU A 127 1.19 -7.25 -3.28
N ALA A 128 0.00 -7.64 -3.78
CA ALA A 128 -0.74 -6.78 -4.70
C ALA A 128 -1.24 -5.52 -3.99
N ILE A 129 -1.76 -5.66 -2.78
CA ILE A 129 -2.20 -4.52 -1.97
C ILE A 129 -1.04 -3.56 -1.71
N GLU A 130 0.10 -4.03 -1.22
CA GLU A 130 1.29 -3.19 -0.96
C GLU A 130 1.77 -2.48 -2.22
N PHE A 131 1.86 -3.20 -3.34
CA PHE A 131 2.25 -2.61 -4.62
C PHE A 131 1.34 -1.45 -5.04
N PHE A 132 0.02 -1.62 -4.90
CA PHE A 132 -0.94 -0.57 -5.27
C PHE A 132 -1.00 0.56 -4.25
N LEU A 133 -0.78 0.30 -2.96
CA LEU A 133 -0.61 1.35 -1.95
C LEU A 133 0.62 2.22 -2.23
N ASP A 134 1.75 1.59 -2.55
CA ASP A 134 2.97 2.32 -2.93
C ASP A 134 2.75 3.17 -4.19
N LYS A 135 2.00 2.65 -5.16
CA LYS A 135 1.67 3.38 -6.38
C LYS A 135 0.71 4.56 -6.13
N ALA A 136 -0.29 4.36 -5.28
CA ALA A 136 -1.32 5.36 -5.00
C ALA A 136 -0.79 6.50 -4.11
N PHE A 137 -0.15 6.16 -2.99
CA PHE A 137 0.32 7.13 -2.00
C PHE A 137 1.72 7.65 -2.28
N GLY A 138 2.58 6.89 -2.96
CA GLY A 138 3.92 7.34 -3.32
C GLY A 138 3.92 8.55 -4.25
N LYS A 139 2.95 8.67 -5.15
CA LYS A 139 2.78 9.85 -5.99
C LYS A 139 2.37 11.10 -5.20
N GLN A 140 1.51 10.96 -4.20
CA GLN A 140 1.07 12.07 -3.35
C GLN A 140 2.20 12.64 -2.52
N GLN A 141 3.04 11.79 -1.93
CA GLN A 141 4.22 12.24 -1.17
C GLN A 141 5.19 13.02 -2.06
N ALA A 142 5.46 12.52 -3.27
CA ALA A 142 6.33 13.22 -4.22
C ALA A 142 5.73 14.57 -4.66
N SER A 143 4.42 14.64 -4.89
CA SER A 143 3.75 15.89 -5.26
C SER A 143 3.71 16.90 -4.11
N ALA A 144 3.42 16.46 -2.88
CA ALA A 144 3.40 17.31 -1.69
C ALA A 144 4.79 17.93 -1.41
N ILE A 145 5.84 17.12 -1.55
CA ILE A 145 7.23 17.58 -1.41
C ILE A 145 7.59 18.59 -2.52
N ALA A 146 7.17 18.32 -3.75
CA ALA A 146 7.41 19.25 -4.87
C ALA A 146 6.64 20.58 -4.72
N GLU A 147 5.44 20.57 -4.12
CA GLU A 147 4.69 21.79 -3.81
C GLU A 147 5.30 22.58 -2.65
N GLN A 148 5.78 21.91 -1.61
CA GLN A 148 6.55 22.56 -0.54
C GLN A 148 7.80 23.23 -1.10
N PHE A 149 8.54 22.55 -1.97
CA PHE A 149 9.71 23.12 -2.63
C PHE A 149 9.39 24.37 -3.46
N LYS A 150 8.25 24.37 -4.19
CA LYS A 150 7.80 25.57 -4.93
C LYS A 150 7.44 26.73 -4.00
N LYS A 151 6.86 26.48 -2.84
CA LYS A 151 6.53 27.51 -1.84
C LYS A 151 7.78 28.11 -1.22
N GLU A 152 8.75 27.25 -0.83
CA GLU A 152 10.02 27.70 -0.25
C GLU A 152 10.89 28.48 -1.23
N GLN A 153 10.90 28.10 -2.53
CA GLN A 153 11.59 28.90 -3.55
C GLN A 153 10.93 30.24 -3.86
N GLY A 154 9.62 30.37 -3.62
CA GLY A 154 8.89 31.65 -3.78
C GLY A 154 9.18 32.64 -2.63
N GLU A 155 9.66 32.19 -1.49
CA GLU A 155 9.97 33.03 -0.32
C GLU A 155 11.47 33.40 -0.19
N VAL A 156 12.37 32.73 -0.92
CA VAL A 156 13.81 32.94 -0.85
C VAL A 156 14.36 33.96 -1.90
N ALA A 157 13.56 34.90 -2.30
CA ALA A 157 14.05 36.04 -3.06
C ALA A 157 14.20 37.26 -2.16
N VAL A 158 14.95 37.21 -1.07
CA VAL A 158 15.67 38.28 -0.36
C VAL A 158 16.25 37.70 0.95
N GLU A 159 17.51 37.42 0.99
CA GLU A 159 18.51 37.75 2.02
C GLU A 159 19.69 36.78 1.92
N GLU A 160 20.73 37.25 1.26
CA GLU A 160 22.10 36.75 1.43
C GLU A 160 22.64 37.33 2.73
N ASP A 161 23.24 36.48 3.53
CA ASP A 161 24.23 36.62 4.57
C ASP A 161 23.78 36.17 5.97
N ALA A 162 24.25 35.01 6.36
CA ALA A 162 24.93 34.66 7.61
C ALA A 162 24.79 33.16 7.98
N GLU A 163 25.97 32.58 8.25
CA GLU A 163 26.23 31.41 9.10
C GLU A 163 26.28 29.99 8.48
N GLU A 164 27.52 29.58 8.24
CA GLU A 164 27.91 28.25 7.73
C GLU A 164 27.68 27.06 8.69
N ALA A 165 27.18 27.26 9.90
CA ALA A 165 27.04 26.18 10.90
C ALA A 165 25.66 25.53 10.95
N SER A 166 24.57 26.21 10.53
CA SER A 166 23.22 25.63 10.45
C SER A 166 22.94 24.88 9.14
N ARG A 167 23.83 24.98 8.17
CA ARG A 167 23.63 24.43 6.81
C ARG A 167 23.59 22.91 6.73
N LYS A 168 24.05 22.14 7.71
CA LYS A 168 24.05 20.66 7.64
C LYS A 168 22.75 20.03 8.06
N GLU A 169 22.06 20.56 9.06
CA GLU A 169 20.74 20.08 9.47
C GLU A 169 19.66 20.50 8.47
N ASP A 170 19.78 21.70 7.88
CA ASP A 170 18.87 22.19 6.85
C ASP A 170 18.99 21.43 5.51
N ILE A 171 20.18 20.92 5.19
CA ILE A 171 20.40 20.14 3.95
C ILE A 171 19.72 18.76 4.05
N GLU A 172 19.79 18.07 5.19
CA GLU A 172 19.16 16.76 5.37
C GLU A 172 17.63 16.85 5.36
N ASN A 173 17.06 17.98 5.78
CA ASN A 173 15.62 18.23 5.78
C ASN A 173 15.13 18.96 4.52
N SER A 174 16.03 19.29 3.59
CA SER A 174 15.68 19.96 2.34
C SER A 174 14.65 19.15 1.53
N PRO A 175 13.59 19.78 0.98
CA PRO A 175 12.60 19.12 0.14
C PRO A 175 13.19 18.35 -1.04
N ILE A 176 14.30 18.81 -1.61
CA ILE A 176 15.02 18.10 -2.68
C ILE A 176 15.61 16.80 -2.17
N VAL A 177 16.26 16.81 -1.01
CA VAL A 177 16.87 15.62 -0.42
C VAL A 177 15.79 14.59 -0.06
N GLN A 178 14.66 15.04 0.50
CA GLN A 178 13.50 14.18 0.78
C GLN A 178 12.89 13.61 -0.49
N LEU A 179 12.76 14.39 -1.57
CA LEU A 179 12.28 13.93 -2.86
C LEU A 179 13.19 12.84 -3.44
N VAL A 180 14.50 13.08 -3.45
CA VAL A 180 15.49 12.09 -3.94
C VAL A 180 15.46 10.83 -3.08
N LYS A 181 15.38 10.96 -1.76
CA LYS A 181 15.26 9.83 -0.83
C LYS A 181 14.00 8.99 -1.13
N ASN A 182 12.85 9.63 -1.30
CA ASN A 182 11.61 8.95 -1.66
C ASN A 182 11.70 8.23 -3.01
N ILE A 183 12.31 8.84 -4.03
CA ILE A 183 12.52 8.19 -5.34
C ILE A 183 13.38 6.94 -5.18
N ILE A 184 14.46 7.02 -4.40
CA ILE A 184 15.37 5.89 -4.15
C ILE A 184 14.65 4.79 -3.35
N GLU A 185 13.94 5.15 -2.28
CA GLU A 185 13.18 4.19 -1.47
C GLU A 185 12.09 3.49 -2.28
N GLN A 186 11.37 4.23 -3.11
CA GLN A 186 10.34 3.67 -4.00
C GLN A 186 10.95 2.70 -5.02
N ALA A 187 12.07 3.07 -5.62
CA ALA A 187 12.78 2.20 -6.56
C ALA A 187 13.31 0.92 -5.88
N ALA A 188 13.83 1.04 -4.66
CA ALA A 188 14.29 -0.11 -3.88
C ALA A 188 13.13 -1.06 -3.52
N ARG A 189 11.96 -0.52 -3.11
CA ARG A 189 10.75 -1.32 -2.84
C ARG A 189 10.24 -2.04 -4.09
N GLN A 190 10.31 -1.37 -5.26
CA GLN A 190 9.91 -1.92 -6.55
C GLN A 190 10.97 -2.85 -7.16
N ARG A 191 12.14 -3.03 -6.49
CA ARG A 191 13.28 -3.83 -6.95
C ARG A 191 13.72 -3.47 -8.38
N THR A 192 13.72 -2.15 -8.69
CA THR A 192 14.19 -1.67 -9.99
C THR A 192 15.70 -1.71 -10.06
N SER A 193 16.26 -2.07 -11.20
CA SER A 193 17.72 -2.10 -11.42
C SER A 193 18.30 -0.71 -11.74
N ASP A 194 17.48 0.18 -12.32
CA ASP A 194 17.89 1.49 -12.78
C ASP A 194 16.84 2.56 -12.50
N ILE A 195 17.30 3.77 -12.10
CA ILE A 195 16.45 4.95 -11.94
C ILE A 195 16.92 5.98 -12.97
N ARG A 196 16.00 6.38 -13.86
CA ARG A 196 16.27 7.45 -14.83
C ARG A 196 15.38 8.64 -14.57
N ILE A 197 15.98 9.80 -14.31
CA ILE A 197 15.28 11.06 -14.07
C ILE A 197 15.49 11.96 -15.30
N GLU A 198 14.43 12.27 -16.02
CA GLU A 198 14.47 13.17 -17.17
C GLU A 198 13.59 14.40 -16.93
N PRO A 199 14.07 15.61 -17.26
CA PRO A 199 13.24 16.80 -17.20
C PRO A 199 12.19 16.77 -18.30
N VAL A 200 10.90 16.80 -17.95
CA VAL A 200 9.80 16.88 -18.89
C VAL A 200 9.40 18.34 -19.05
N ARG A 201 9.49 18.89 -20.27
CA ARG A 201 8.92 20.19 -20.60
C ARG A 201 7.41 20.02 -20.77
N ILE A 202 6.62 20.47 -19.80
CA ILE A 202 5.17 20.58 -19.97
C ILE A 202 4.93 21.78 -20.87
N ALA A 203 4.43 21.54 -22.06
CA ALA A 203 4.04 22.60 -23.00
C ALA A 203 2.87 23.40 -22.40
N GLY A 204 3.13 24.65 -21.98
CA GLY A 204 2.11 25.61 -21.53
C GLY A 204 2.28 26.08 -20.09
N ASN A 205 3.32 26.86 -19.81
CA ASN A 205 3.30 28.13 -19.08
C ASN A 205 4.71 28.68 -18.99
N VAL A 206 5.01 29.59 -19.87
CA VAL A 206 6.07 30.57 -19.65
C VAL A 206 5.45 31.60 -18.71
N LEU A 207 5.78 31.54 -17.42
CA LEU A 207 5.59 32.69 -16.54
C LEU A 207 6.72 33.67 -16.86
N GLN A 208 6.31 34.83 -17.38
CA GLN A 208 7.13 36.04 -17.39
C GLN A 208 7.29 36.56 -15.98
#